data_fd4653c371f0de325b0318966712b1eb
#
_entry.id   fd4653c371f0de325b0318966712b1eb
#
_cell.length_a   1.000
_cell.length_b   1.000
_cell.length_c   1.000
_cell.angle_alpha   90.00
_cell.angle_beta   90.00
_cell.angle_gamma   90.00
#
_symmetry.space_group_name_H-M   'P 1'
#
loop_
_entity.id
_entity.type
_entity.pdbx_description
1 polymer ?
#
loop_
_entity_poly.entity_id
_entity_poly.type
_entity_poly.pdbx_seq_one_letter_code
_entity_poly.pdbx_strand_id
1 'polypeptide(L)'
;MPSYRAVLQITGLRPGYAPERVMEAAREALDSMHHVEAHQINVVRGVPQITLRFLVEAENDDAEVAAARHAALAVQDAVEDVATTGRLQVLRRRRGAWVPV
;
A
#
# COMPACT_ATOMS: atom_id res chain seq x y z
N MET A 1 12.12 6.40 12.68
CA MET A 1 11.16 5.38 12.19
C MET A 1 11.33 5.21 10.69
N PRO A 2 11.56 4.01 10.23
CA PRO A 2 11.73 3.79 8.80
C PRO A 2 10.42 3.91 8.03
N SER A 3 10.55 4.44 6.82
CA SER A 3 9.44 4.57 5.89
C SER A 3 9.38 3.38 4.94
N TYR A 4 8.16 2.97 4.66
CA TYR A 4 7.85 1.93 3.68
C TYR A 4 6.84 2.44 2.68
N ARG A 5 6.81 1.83 1.50
CA ARG A 5 5.77 2.03 0.49
C ARG A 5 5.09 0.70 0.17
N ALA A 6 3.77 0.74 0.08
CA ALA A 6 2.99 -0.31 -0.54
C ALA A 6 2.54 0.22 -1.90
N VAL A 7 2.85 -0.52 -2.95
CA VAL A 7 2.47 -0.17 -4.34
C VAL A 7 1.58 -1.28 -4.87
N LEU A 8 0.34 -0.95 -5.20
CA LEU A 8 -0.67 -1.91 -5.59
C LEU A 8 -1.28 -1.55 -6.94
N GLN A 9 -1.21 -2.47 -7.90
CA GLN A 9 -1.88 -2.34 -9.18
C GLN A 9 -3.38 -2.56 -9.02
N ILE A 10 -4.17 -1.69 -9.67
CA ILE A 10 -5.63 -1.82 -9.71
C ILE A 10 -6.00 -2.25 -11.13
N THR A 11 -6.67 -3.38 -11.26
CA THR A 11 -7.02 -3.95 -12.55
C THR A 11 -8.46 -3.70 -12.96
N GLY A 12 -9.31 -3.27 -12.03
CA GLY A 12 -10.70 -2.93 -12.33
C GLY A 12 -11.46 -2.55 -11.08
N LEU A 13 -12.65 -1.99 -11.28
CA LEU A 13 -13.59 -1.70 -10.19
C LEU A 13 -14.65 -2.79 -10.13
N ARG A 14 -15.07 -3.14 -8.93
CA ARG A 14 -16.23 -4.01 -8.77
C ARG A 14 -17.50 -3.21 -9.03
N PRO A 15 -18.58 -3.87 -9.54
CA PRO A 15 -19.83 -3.18 -9.81
C PRO A 15 -20.38 -2.43 -8.60
N GLY A 16 -20.86 -1.20 -8.83
CA GLY A 16 -21.47 -0.37 -7.80
C GLY A 16 -20.51 0.49 -7.01
N TYR A 17 -19.21 0.43 -7.25
CA TYR A 17 -18.21 1.24 -6.55
C TYR A 17 -17.63 2.34 -7.43
N ALA A 18 -17.43 3.51 -6.82
CA ALA A 18 -16.76 4.63 -7.49
C ALA A 18 -15.23 4.50 -7.35
N PRO A 19 -14.44 5.05 -8.29
CA PRO A 19 -12.98 4.98 -8.22
C PRO A 19 -12.38 5.52 -6.92
N GLU A 20 -12.99 6.54 -6.33
CA GLU A 20 -12.54 7.17 -5.09
C GLU A 20 -12.54 6.20 -3.89
N ARG A 21 -13.40 5.17 -3.94
CA ARG A 21 -13.47 4.17 -2.87
C ARG A 21 -12.20 3.34 -2.74
N VAL A 22 -11.42 3.22 -3.82
CA VAL A 22 -10.18 2.42 -3.79
C VAL A 22 -9.18 3.01 -2.81
N MET A 23 -8.88 4.30 -2.93
CA MET A 23 -7.91 4.96 -2.04
C MET A 23 -8.48 5.10 -0.62
N GLU A 24 -9.77 5.35 -0.48
CA GLU A 24 -10.42 5.41 0.84
C GLU A 24 -10.27 4.08 1.59
N ALA A 25 -10.57 2.96 0.93
CA ALA A 25 -10.44 1.64 1.52
C ALA A 25 -8.98 1.33 1.91
N ALA A 26 -8.05 1.68 1.02
CA ALA A 26 -6.61 1.49 1.27
C ALA A 26 -6.15 2.29 2.49
N ARG A 27 -6.51 3.56 2.55
CA ARG A 27 -6.12 4.44 3.66
C ARG A 27 -6.73 4.02 4.98
N GLU A 28 -8.01 3.69 5.00
CA GLU A 28 -8.68 3.23 6.22
C GLU A 28 -7.98 2.01 6.81
N ALA A 29 -7.66 1.04 5.96
CA ALA A 29 -6.97 -0.17 6.41
C ALA A 29 -5.58 0.16 6.97
N LEU A 30 -4.81 0.98 6.27
CA LEU A 30 -3.45 1.31 6.68
C LEU A 30 -3.41 2.22 7.92
N ASP A 31 -4.29 3.22 7.98
CA ASP A 31 -4.40 4.14 9.12
C ASP A 31 -4.72 3.41 10.44
N SER A 32 -5.39 2.27 10.37
CA SER A 32 -5.70 1.48 11.56
C SER A 32 -4.47 0.79 12.16
N MET A 33 -3.36 0.71 11.41
CA MET A 33 -2.16 -0.03 11.81
C MET A 33 -0.93 0.84 11.95
N HIS A 34 -0.74 1.81 11.06
CA HIS A 34 0.47 2.62 10.98
C HIS A 34 0.15 4.07 10.63
N HIS A 35 1.11 4.95 10.85
CA HIS A 35 1.00 6.33 10.44
C HIS A 35 1.22 6.43 8.92
N VAL A 36 0.21 6.92 8.22
CA VAL A 36 0.28 7.14 6.76
C VAL A 36 0.83 8.53 6.49
N GLU A 37 1.99 8.59 5.82
CA GLU A 37 2.67 9.85 5.52
C GLU A 37 2.19 10.48 4.22
N ALA A 38 1.89 9.65 3.22
CA ALA A 38 1.51 10.12 1.89
C ALA A 38 0.78 9.03 1.12
N HIS A 39 0.00 9.45 0.15
CA HIS A 39 -0.64 8.53 -0.79
C HIS A 39 -0.73 9.21 -2.15
N GLN A 40 -0.68 8.41 -3.21
CA GLN A 40 -0.82 8.92 -4.57
C GLN A 40 -1.32 7.83 -5.52
N ILE A 41 -1.86 8.27 -6.65
CA ILE A 41 -2.28 7.40 -7.74
C ILE A 41 -1.43 7.76 -8.96
N ASN A 42 -0.84 6.74 -9.58
CA ASN A 42 -0.10 6.87 -10.84
C ASN A 42 -0.66 5.90 -11.85
N VAL A 43 -0.45 6.20 -13.12
CA VAL A 43 -0.75 5.27 -14.21
C VAL A 43 0.58 4.87 -14.85
N VAL A 44 0.89 3.57 -14.81
CA VAL A 44 2.12 3.01 -15.37
C VAL A 44 1.74 2.03 -16.46
N ARG A 45 2.12 2.32 -17.69
CA ARG A 45 1.78 1.50 -18.87
C ARG A 45 0.28 1.21 -18.99
N GLY A 46 -0.53 2.23 -18.71
CA GLY A 46 -1.99 2.12 -18.77
C GLY A 46 -2.64 1.45 -17.57
N VAL A 47 -1.88 1.00 -16.58
CA VAL A 47 -2.40 0.35 -15.37
C VAL A 47 -2.34 1.32 -14.19
N PRO A 48 -3.48 1.63 -13.55
CA PRO A 48 -3.47 2.44 -12.34
C PRO A 48 -2.75 1.73 -11.20
N GLN A 49 -1.96 2.50 -10.45
CA GLN A 49 -1.29 2.02 -9.23
C GLN A 49 -1.57 3.00 -8.10
N ILE A 50 -1.90 2.47 -6.94
CA ILE A 50 -1.92 3.28 -5.72
C ILE A 50 -0.63 3.05 -4.96
N THR A 51 -0.09 4.13 -4.40
CA THR A 51 1.12 4.08 -3.57
C THR A 51 0.82 4.75 -2.25
N LEU A 52 1.07 4.03 -1.16
CA LEU A 52 0.92 4.56 0.19
C LEU A 52 2.27 4.49 0.90
N ARG A 53 2.68 5.60 1.48
CA ARG A 53 3.90 5.69 2.28
C ARG A 53 3.51 5.72 3.75
N PHE A 54 4.17 4.90 4.56
CA PHE A 54 3.83 4.75 5.97
C PHE A 54 5.07 4.47 6.83
N LEU A 55 4.95 4.76 8.11
CA LEU A 55 6.00 4.51 9.09
C LEU A 55 5.72 3.20 9.80
N VAL A 56 6.79 2.44 10.06
CA VAL A 56 6.72 1.20 10.83
C VAL A 56 7.59 1.31 12.06
N GLU A 57 7.04 1.01 13.24
CA GLU A 57 7.77 0.87 14.48
C GLU A 57 7.92 -0.61 14.80
N ALA A 58 9.17 -1.05 14.99
CA ALA A 58 9.45 -2.43 15.36
C ALA A 58 10.80 -2.52 16.04
N GLU A 59 11.05 -3.61 16.75
CA GLU A 59 12.26 -3.82 17.54
C GLU A 59 13.51 -4.06 16.71
N ASN A 60 13.35 -4.63 15.51
CA ASN A 60 14.45 -4.98 14.63
C ASN A 60 14.01 -4.98 13.17
N ASP A 61 14.97 -5.13 12.25
CA ASP A 61 14.73 -5.09 10.81
C ASP A 61 13.76 -6.18 10.33
N ASP A 62 13.89 -7.39 10.85
CA ASP A 62 13.02 -8.51 10.44
C ASP A 62 11.57 -8.29 10.87
N ALA A 63 11.37 -7.83 12.09
CA ALA A 63 10.04 -7.49 12.60
C ALA A 63 9.41 -6.34 11.83
N GLU A 64 10.22 -5.35 11.44
CA GLU A 64 9.82 -4.22 10.63
C GLU A 64 9.32 -4.64 9.26
N VAL A 65 10.09 -5.46 8.55
CA VAL A 65 9.71 -5.97 7.23
C VAL A 65 8.45 -6.81 7.32
N ALA A 66 8.36 -7.67 8.34
CA ALA A 66 7.16 -8.50 8.56
C ALA A 66 5.91 -7.65 8.79
N ALA A 67 6.03 -6.60 9.61
CA ALA A 67 4.94 -5.67 9.87
C ALA A 67 4.53 -4.91 8.60
N ALA A 68 5.50 -4.46 7.81
CA ALA A 68 5.23 -3.75 6.56
C ALA A 68 4.51 -4.64 5.54
N ARG A 69 4.94 -5.88 5.40
CA ARG A 69 4.28 -6.85 4.52
C ARG A 69 2.86 -7.19 4.98
N HIS A 70 2.68 -7.35 6.28
CA HIS A 70 1.36 -7.60 6.85
C HIS A 70 0.41 -6.44 6.56
N ALA A 71 0.88 -5.20 6.75
CA ALA A 71 0.10 -4.02 6.46
C ALA A 71 -0.27 -3.91 4.98
N ALA A 72 0.68 -4.19 4.08
CA ALA A 72 0.44 -4.16 2.65
C ALA A 72 -0.61 -5.19 2.21
N LEU A 73 -0.56 -6.39 2.76
CA LEU A 73 -1.56 -7.43 2.50
C LEU A 73 -2.94 -7.02 3.02
N ALA A 74 -3.01 -6.39 4.18
CA ALA A 74 -4.28 -5.89 4.72
C ALA A 74 -4.86 -4.78 3.84
N VAL A 75 -4.03 -3.92 3.29
CA VAL A 75 -4.43 -2.90 2.31
C VAL A 75 -5.01 -3.56 1.06
N GLN A 76 -4.33 -4.57 0.52
CA GLN A 76 -4.80 -5.31 -0.65
C GLN A 76 -6.16 -5.96 -0.38
N ASP A 77 -6.32 -6.64 0.75
CA ASP A 77 -7.57 -7.27 1.13
C ASP A 77 -8.73 -6.27 1.20
N ALA A 78 -8.48 -5.11 1.82
CA ALA A 78 -9.50 -4.06 1.92
C ALA A 78 -9.87 -3.49 0.55
N VAL A 79 -8.88 -3.27 -0.30
CA VAL A 79 -9.11 -2.77 -1.67
C VAL A 79 -9.89 -3.78 -2.50
N GLU A 80 -9.65 -5.07 -2.29
CA GLU A 80 -10.34 -6.13 -3.04
C GLU A 80 -11.83 -6.25 -2.74
N ASP A 81 -12.32 -5.62 -1.70
CA ASP A 81 -13.76 -5.49 -1.46
C ASP A 81 -14.42 -4.57 -2.50
N VAL A 82 -13.68 -3.63 -3.08
CA VAL A 82 -14.22 -2.61 -3.99
C VAL A 82 -13.61 -2.65 -5.39
N ALA A 83 -12.51 -3.37 -5.58
CA ALA A 83 -11.77 -3.42 -6.84
C ALA A 83 -11.09 -4.77 -7.03
N THR A 84 -10.62 -5.03 -8.24
CA THR A 84 -9.71 -6.13 -8.50
C THR A 84 -8.29 -5.60 -8.56
N THR A 85 -7.34 -6.39 -8.07
CA THR A 85 -5.95 -5.96 -7.93
C THR A 85 -5.00 -6.87 -8.69
N GLY A 86 -3.83 -6.33 -9.02
CA GLY A 86 -2.73 -7.07 -9.61
C GLY A 86 -1.55 -7.14 -8.66
N ARG A 87 -0.37 -6.74 -9.14
CA ARG A 87 0.87 -6.85 -8.39
C ARG A 87 0.89 -5.93 -7.17
N LEU A 88 1.34 -6.50 -6.06
CA LEU A 88 1.64 -5.76 -4.82
C LEU A 88 3.15 -5.76 -4.61
N GLN A 89 3.72 -4.58 -4.37
CA GLN A 89 5.12 -4.44 -3.98
C GLN A 89 5.22 -3.74 -2.64
N VAL A 90 6.16 -4.17 -1.82
CA VAL A 90 6.52 -3.50 -0.58
C VAL A 90 7.96 -3.02 -0.71
N LEU A 91 8.18 -1.74 -0.49
CA LEU A 91 9.49 -1.09 -0.63
C LEU A 91 9.89 -0.47 0.69
N ARG A 92 11.16 -0.59 1.04
CA ARG A 92 11.74 0.04 2.22
C ARG A 92 12.62 1.21 1.76
N ARG A 93 12.53 2.34 2.44
CA ARG A 93 13.45 3.44 2.20
C ARG A 93 14.78 3.15 2.88
N ARG A 94 15.84 3.16 2.09
CA ARG A 94 17.20 2.95 2.59
C ARG A 94 18.15 3.89 1.88
N ARG A 95 18.82 4.77 2.64
CA ARG A 95 19.80 5.74 2.10
C ARG A 95 19.25 6.57 0.94
N GLY A 96 18.00 7.02 1.06
CA GLY A 96 17.36 7.83 0.04
C GLY A 96 16.79 7.07 -1.15
N ALA A 97 16.98 5.75 -1.21
CA ALA A 97 16.44 4.90 -2.26
C ALA A 97 15.31 4.02 -1.73
N TRP A 98 14.43 3.59 -2.62
CA TRP A 98 13.36 2.63 -2.31
C TRP A 98 13.77 1.25 -2.80
N VAL A 99 13.84 0.30 -1.88
CA VAL A 99 14.35 -1.04 -2.12
C VAL A 99 13.26 -2.08 -1.84
N PRO A 100 12.99 -3.01 -2.77
CA PRO A 100 12.02 -4.08 -2.53
C PRO A 100 12.39 -4.95 -1.31
N VAL A 101 11.39 -5.34 -0.57
CA VAL A 101 11.57 -6.23 0.60
C VAL A 101 10.66 -7.45 0.55
#